data_f4ca503e2a2a223533145d8e968e07d7
#
_entry.id   f4ca503e2a2a223533145d8e968e07d7
#
_cell.length_a   1.000
_cell.length_b   1.000
_cell.length_c   1.000
_cell.angle_alpha   90.00
_cell.angle_beta   90.00
_cell.angle_gamma   90.00
#
_symmetry.space_group_name_H-M   'P 1'
#
loop_
_entity.id
_entity.type
_entity.pdbx_description
1 polymer ?
#
loop_
_entity_poly.entity_id
_entity_poly.type
_entity_poly.pdbx_seq_one_letter_code
_entity_poly.pdbx_strand_id
1 'polypeptide(L)'
;MATYDIAALKDILGGNTYPGRGIIIGKTPDGKNTVAAYFIMGRSENSRNRVFVEKENGEVIIYPFDESKVEDPSLIIYSPIKKIKNKLIVTNG
;
A
#
# COMPACT_ATOMS: atom_id res chain seq x y z
N MET A 1 17.17 12.78 -13.18
CA MET A 1 16.23 11.89 -12.45
C MET A 1 15.80 10.76 -13.36
N ALA A 2 15.90 9.53 -12.89
CA ALA A 2 15.44 8.38 -13.67
C ALA A 2 13.91 8.35 -13.72
N THR A 3 13.36 8.13 -14.91
CA THR A 3 11.93 7.89 -15.09
C THR A 3 11.71 6.38 -15.20
N TYR A 4 10.83 5.86 -14.38
CA TYR A 4 10.51 4.44 -14.41
C TYR A 4 9.21 4.21 -15.17
N ASP A 5 9.26 3.24 -16.07
CA ASP A 5 8.08 2.82 -16.81
C ASP A 5 7.23 1.93 -15.90
N ILE A 6 5.97 2.32 -15.67
CA ILE A 6 5.02 1.56 -14.86
C ILE A 6 4.77 0.18 -15.47
N ALA A 7 4.76 0.06 -16.80
CA ALA A 7 4.60 -1.22 -17.48
C ALA A 7 5.76 -2.17 -17.15
N ALA A 8 7.00 -1.66 -17.17
CA ALA A 8 8.17 -2.45 -16.80
C ALA A 8 8.13 -2.86 -15.32
N LEU A 9 7.70 -1.97 -14.42
CA LEU A 9 7.53 -2.27 -13.01
C LEU A 9 6.48 -3.37 -12.81
N LYS A 10 5.36 -3.28 -13.50
CA LYS A 10 4.31 -4.29 -13.47
C LYS A 10 4.85 -5.67 -13.91
N ASP A 11 5.64 -5.71 -14.96
CA ASP A 11 6.25 -6.95 -15.46
C ASP A 11 7.22 -7.54 -14.43
N ILE A 12 8.05 -6.71 -13.82
CA ILE A 12 9.01 -7.13 -12.79
C ILE A 12 8.27 -7.71 -11.58
N LEU A 13 7.24 -7.03 -11.09
CA LEU A 13 6.45 -7.49 -9.95
C LEU A 13 5.63 -8.74 -10.30
N GLY A 14 5.06 -8.78 -11.50
CA GLY A 14 4.27 -9.92 -11.97
C GLY A 14 5.09 -11.20 -12.16
N GLY A 15 6.38 -11.06 -12.47
CA GLY A 15 7.29 -12.19 -12.61
C GLY A 15 7.82 -12.71 -11.26
N ASN A 16 7.55 -12.02 -10.16
CA ASN A 16 8.01 -12.41 -8.83
C ASN A 16 6.92 -13.18 -8.11
N THR A 17 7.20 -14.41 -7.70
CA THR A 17 6.23 -15.27 -6.99
C THR A 17 5.87 -14.75 -5.60
N TYR A 18 6.75 -13.95 -4.99
CA TYR A 18 6.49 -13.31 -3.71
C TYR A 18 7.14 -11.92 -3.67
N PRO A 19 6.47 -10.88 -4.21
CA PRO A 19 7.02 -9.53 -4.21
C PRO A 19 7.07 -8.90 -2.82
N GLY A 20 6.37 -9.46 -1.83
CA GLY A 20 6.40 -8.96 -0.47
C GLY A 20 5.59 -7.69 -0.29
N ARG A 21 6.22 -6.64 0.19
CA ARG A 21 5.61 -5.33 0.41
C ARG A 21 6.42 -4.26 -0.27
N GLY A 22 5.75 -3.21 -0.70
CA GLY A 22 6.44 -2.12 -1.33
C GLY A 22 5.69 -0.79 -1.24
N ILE A 23 6.47 0.27 -1.30
CA ILE A 23 6.00 1.64 -1.31
C ILE A 23 6.47 2.28 -2.60
N ILE A 24 5.57 2.94 -3.29
CA ILE A 24 5.88 3.71 -4.49
C ILE A 24 5.46 5.15 -4.26
N ILE A 25 6.37 6.08 -4.46
CA ILE A 25 6.10 7.52 -4.35
C ILE A 25 6.57 8.19 -5.63
N GLY A 26 5.76 9.09 -6.16
CA GLY A 26 6.10 9.82 -7.36
C GLY A 26 5.17 10.99 -7.61
N LYS A 27 5.27 11.52 -8.82
CA LYS A 27 4.37 12.57 -9.30
C LYS A 27 3.80 12.16 -10.65
N THR A 28 2.63 12.72 -10.97
CA THR A 28 2.07 12.58 -12.32
C THR A 28 3.00 13.22 -13.34
N PRO A 29 2.95 12.81 -14.63
CA PRO A 29 3.83 13.36 -15.65
C PRO A 29 3.77 14.89 -15.79
N ASP A 30 2.63 15.50 -15.51
CA ASP A 30 2.45 16.95 -15.51
C ASP A 30 2.98 17.64 -14.24
N GLY A 31 3.43 16.86 -13.24
CA GLY A 31 3.95 17.37 -11.98
C GLY A 31 2.91 17.96 -11.02
N LYS A 32 1.62 17.89 -11.36
CA LYS A 32 0.56 18.54 -10.58
C LYS A 32 0.13 17.73 -9.36
N ASN A 33 0.24 16.41 -9.42
CA ASN A 33 -0.23 15.53 -8.35
C ASN A 33 0.89 14.65 -7.83
N THR A 34 0.94 14.49 -6.51
CA THR A 34 1.78 13.48 -5.86
C THR A 34 1.03 12.16 -5.84
N VAL A 35 1.73 11.09 -6.14
CA VAL A 35 1.17 9.74 -6.17
C VAL A 35 1.88 8.90 -5.12
N ALA A 36 1.11 8.19 -4.32
CA ALA A 36 1.62 7.19 -3.41
C ALA A 36 0.87 5.88 -3.63
N ALA A 37 1.60 4.77 -3.60
CA ALA A 37 1.02 3.45 -3.69
C ALA A 37 1.68 2.54 -2.67
N TYR A 38 0.90 1.64 -2.14
CA TYR A 38 1.36 0.61 -1.21
C TYR A 38 0.80 -0.73 -1.68
N PHE A 39 1.67 -1.72 -1.79
CA PHE A 39 1.22 -3.08 -2.07
C PHE A 39 1.72 -4.03 -1.02
N ILE A 40 0.95 -5.11 -0.83
CA ILE A 40 1.22 -6.10 0.20
C ILE A 40 0.84 -7.48 -0.30
N MET A 41 1.67 -8.45 0.03
CA MET A 41 1.42 -9.86 -0.18
C MET A 41 1.74 -10.61 1.11
N GLY A 42 0.79 -11.38 1.62
CA GLY A 42 0.95 -12.17 2.83
C GLY A 42 1.22 -13.64 2.55
N ARG A 43 2.03 -14.28 3.37
CA ARG A 43 2.29 -15.73 3.29
C ARG A 43 1.27 -16.54 4.06
N SER A 44 0.82 -16.04 5.21
CA SER A 44 -0.15 -16.74 6.06
C SER A 44 -1.56 -16.29 5.77
N GLU A 45 -2.54 -17.08 6.19
CA GLU A 45 -3.94 -16.71 6.11
C GLU A 45 -4.20 -15.40 6.89
N ASN A 46 -3.64 -15.28 8.08
CA ASN A 46 -3.77 -14.06 8.89
C ASN A 46 -3.20 -12.83 8.15
N SER A 47 -2.04 -12.95 7.55
CA SER A 47 -1.42 -11.83 6.83
C SER A 47 -2.12 -11.47 5.54
N ARG A 48 -2.91 -12.36 4.94
CA ARG A 48 -3.72 -12.10 3.74
C ARG A 48 -5.13 -11.61 4.06
N ASN A 49 -5.54 -11.66 5.32
CA ASN A 49 -6.88 -11.28 5.77
C ASN A 49 -6.98 -9.76 5.93
N ARG A 50 -6.88 -9.04 4.82
CA ARG A 50 -6.83 -7.56 4.82
C ARG A 50 -7.59 -6.96 3.67
N VAL A 51 -8.16 -5.78 3.92
CA VAL A 51 -8.71 -4.91 2.88
C VAL A 51 -8.22 -3.49 3.14
N PHE A 52 -8.05 -2.72 2.06
CA PHE A 52 -7.77 -1.30 2.15
C PHE A 52 -9.08 -0.51 2.16
N VAL A 53 -9.19 0.41 3.10
CA VAL A 53 -10.37 1.29 3.20
C VAL A 53 -9.89 2.74 3.14
N GLU A 54 -10.39 3.48 2.17
CA GLU A 54 -10.11 4.91 2.03
C GLU A 54 -11.05 5.72 2.93
N LYS A 55 -10.49 6.64 3.67
CA LYS A 55 -11.22 7.60 4.50
C LYS A 55 -11.42 8.91 3.75
N GLU A 56 -12.39 9.72 4.18
CA GLU A 56 -12.72 11.01 3.55
C GLU A 56 -11.55 11.98 3.50
N ASN A 57 -10.66 11.93 4.48
CA ASN A 57 -9.47 12.79 4.56
C ASN A 57 -8.29 12.32 3.71
N GLY A 58 -8.46 11.27 2.91
CA GLY A 58 -7.41 10.71 2.07
C GLY A 58 -6.54 9.67 2.78
N GLU A 59 -6.81 9.39 4.05
CA GLU A 59 -6.14 8.30 4.77
C GLU A 59 -6.61 6.94 4.24
N VAL A 60 -5.69 6.01 4.09
CA VAL A 60 -6.00 4.62 3.78
C VAL A 60 -5.65 3.76 4.99
N ILE A 61 -6.61 3.00 5.48
CA ILE A 61 -6.45 2.11 6.62
C ILE A 61 -6.60 0.66 6.17
N ILE A 62 -5.86 -0.23 6.80
CA ILE A 62 -6.02 -1.66 6.60
C ILE A 62 -6.95 -2.19 7.68
N TYR A 63 -7.98 -2.92 7.25
CA TYR A 63 -8.89 -3.66 8.13
C TYR A 63 -8.84 -5.14 7.80
N PRO A 64 -9.21 -6.03 8.75
CA PRO A 64 -9.37 -7.43 8.42
C PRO A 64 -10.54 -7.63 7.46
N PHE A 65 -10.36 -8.51 6.50
CA PHE A 65 -11.44 -8.95 5.62
C PHE A 65 -12.48 -9.77 6.40
N ASP A 66 -12.01 -10.63 7.29
CA ASP A 66 -12.81 -11.45 8.17
C ASP A 66 -12.31 -11.28 9.61
N GLU A 67 -13.07 -10.55 10.42
CA GLU A 67 -12.70 -10.25 11.81
C GLU A 67 -12.60 -11.50 12.69
N SER A 68 -13.36 -12.53 12.39
CA SER A 68 -13.34 -13.78 13.16
C SER A 68 -12.02 -14.55 13.03
N LYS A 69 -11.21 -14.24 12.02
CA LYS A 69 -9.95 -14.91 11.73
C LYS A 69 -8.72 -14.09 12.15
N VAL A 70 -8.91 -12.98 12.82
CA VAL A 70 -7.79 -12.14 13.27
C VAL A 70 -7.11 -12.79 14.47
N GLU A 71 -5.81 -13.04 14.36
CA GLU A 71 -4.99 -13.58 15.45
C GLU A 71 -4.34 -12.45 16.24
N ASP A 72 -3.68 -11.54 15.53
CA ASP A 72 -2.99 -10.40 16.14
C ASP A 72 -3.27 -9.14 15.32
N PRO A 73 -4.20 -8.27 15.78
CA PRO A 73 -4.55 -7.06 15.05
C PRO A 73 -3.41 -6.07 14.94
N SER A 74 -2.47 -6.05 15.88
CA SER A 74 -1.36 -5.09 15.88
C SER A 74 -0.44 -5.25 14.67
N LEU A 75 -0.39 -6.44 14.09
CA LEU A 75 0.46 -6.74 12.94
C LEU A 75 -0.20 -6.42 11.61
N ILE A 76 -1.52 -6.30 11.57
CA ILE A 76 -2.26 -6.17 10.31
C ILE A 76 -3.09 -4.89 10.20
N ILE A 77 -3.46 -4.26 11.32
CA ILE A 77 -4.30 -3.06 11.31
C ILE A 77 -3.40 -1.83 11.51
N TYR A 78 -3.19 -1.08 10.45
CA TYR A 78 -2.45 0.18 10.46
C TYR A 78 -2.84 1.01 9.24
N SER A 79 -2.40 2.26 9.22
CA SER A 79 -2.65 3.16 8.09
C SER A 79 -1.39 3.28 7.24
N PRO A 80 -1.30 2.59 6.09
CA PRO A 80 -0.12 2.71 5.23
C PRO A 80 -0.03 4.08 4.56
N ILE A 81 -1.14 4.78 4.39
CA ILE A 81 -1.16 6.09 3.74
C ILE A 81 -1.94 7.08 4.60
N LYS A 82 -1.30 8.20 4.92
CA LYS A 82 -1.92 9.31 5.63
C LYS A 82 -1.62 10.62 4.93
N LYS A 83 -2.60 11.52 4.94
CA LYS A 83 -2.42 12.88 4.46
C LYS A 83 -2.54 13.82 5.66
N ILE A 84 -1.46 14.59 5.92
CA ILE A 84 -1.43 15.58 6.99
C ILE A 84 -1.09 16.92 6.35
N LYS A 85 -2.04 17.86 6.36
CA LYS A 85 -1.94 19.16 5.69
C LYS A 85 -1.58 18.94 4.21
N ASN A 86 -0.43 19.43 3.75
CA ASN A 86 0.04 19.26 2.38
C ASN A 86 1.05 18.11 2.22
N LYS A 87 1.18 17.28 3.24
CA LYS A 87 2.12 16.15 3.25
C LYS A 87 1.40 14.84 3.05
N LEU A 88 1.99 13.97 2.25
CA LEU A 88 1.54 12.61 2.04
C LEU A 88 2.58 11.67 2.67
N ILE A 89 2.14 10.84 3.60
CA ILE A 89 3.00 9.94 4.35
C ILE A 89 2.62 8.52 4.00
N VAL A 90 3.62 7.72 3.62
CA VAL A 90 3.44 6.30 3.30
C VAL A 90 4.37 5.49 4.19
N THR A 91 3.83 4.49 4.87
CA THR A 91 4.58 3.66 5.80
C THR A 91 4.24 2.19 5.64
N ASN A 92 5.16 1.34 6.05
CA ASN A 92 4.96 -0.09 6.13
C ASN A 92 4.85 -0.52 7.60
N GLY A 93 3.66 -0.29 8.16
CA GLY A 93 3.36 -0.69 9.53
C GLY A 93 3.69 0.28 10.63
#